data_d93c1af1d4904d0f71d6e114dc74c301
#
_entry.id   d93c1af1d4904d0f71d6e114dc74c301
#
_cell.length_a   1.000
_cell.length_b   1.000
_cell.length_c   1.000
_cell.angle_alpha   90.00
_cell.angle_beta   90.00
_cell.angle_gamma   90.00
#
_symmetry.space_group_name_H-M   'P 1'
#
loop_
_entity.id
_entity.type
_entity.pdbx_description
1 polymer ?
#
loop_
_entity_poly.entity_id
_entity_poly.type
_entity_poly.pdbx_seq_one_letter_code
_entity_poly.pdbx_strand_id
1 'polypeptide(L)'
;QKTTRLIKEKFTKVEIQTTFQSRFGPQEWLTPYTDKTLESLPKKGIKNLLVICPGFASDCVETLEEINIQGKESFLKSGGVNFDLIPCLNDNSDHIELFEKLVNRYI
;
A
#
# COMPACT_ATOMS: atom_id res chain seq x y z
N GLN A 1 5.23 7.86 6.46
CA GLN A 1 5.04 7.81 7.89
C GLN A 1 4.03 8.83 8.41
N LYS A 2 4.03 10.07 7.90
CA LYS A 2 2.97 11.04 8.25
C LYS A 2 1.61 10.53 7.81
N THR A 3 1.50 10.03 6.59
CA THR A 3 0.26 9.46 6.07
C THR A 3 -0.22 8.29 6.94
N THR A 4 0.68 7.37 7.28
CA THR A 4 0.36 6.24 8.15
C THR A 4 -0.15 6.71 9.51
N ARG A 5 0.51 7.71 10.09
CA ARG A 5 0.11 8.27 11.38
C ARG A 5 -1.31 8.84 11.34
N LEU A 6 -1.62 9.59 10.28
CA LEU A 6 -2.96 10.19 10.12
C LEU A 6 -4.04 9.11 9.92
N ILE A 7 -3.73 8.04 9.19
CA ILE A 7 -4.65 6.92 9.02
C ILE A 7 -4.87 6.19 10.35
N LYS A 8 -3.80 5.97 11.11
CA LYS A 8 -3.91 5.32 12.43
C LYS A 8 -4.83 6.08 13.38
N GLU A 9 -4.85 7.39 13.31
CA GLU A 9 -5.75 8.21 14.13
C GLU A 9 -7.23 7.94 13.83
N LYS A 10 -7.55 7.53 12.60
CA LYS A 10 -8.90 7.23 12.15
C LYS A 10 -9.32 5.79 12.42
N PHE A 11 -8.37 4.86 12.49
CA PHE A 11 -8.63 3.42 12.60
C PHE A 11 -7.88 2.84 13.79
N THR A 12 -8.34 3.17 15.00
CA THR A 12 -7.64 2.82 16.25
C THR A 12 -7.74 1.33 16.62
N LYS A 13 -8.69 0.59 16.03
CA LYS A 13 -8.91 -0.84 16.31
C LYS A 13 -8.21 -1.77 15.33
N VAL A 14 -7.49 -1.22 14.37
CA VAL A 14 -6.80 -1.98 13.32
C VAL A 14 -5.31 -1.80 13.48
N GLU A 15 -4.55 -2.89 13.38
CA GLU A 15 -3.10 -2.82 13.34
C GLU A 15 -2.65 -2.35 11.96
N ILE A 16 -1.87 -1.29 11.90
CA ILE A 16 -1.40 -0.69 10.66
C ILE A 16 0.13 -0.61 10.69
N GLN A 17 0.75 -1.11 9.65
CA GLN A 17 2.19 -1.11 9.47
C GLN A 17 2.56 -0.46 8.14
N THR A 18 3.65 0.32 8.14
CA THR A 18 4.22 0.90 6.92
C THR A 18 5.31 -0.01 6.38
N THR A 19 5.27 -0.27 5.08
CA THR A 19 6.34 -0.98 4.38
C THR A 19 6.72 -0.23 3.11
N PHE A 20 7.85 -0.59 2.53
CA PHE A 20 8.42 0.10 1.37
C PHE A 20 8.69 -0.90 0.25
N GLN A 21 8.20 -0.59 -0.93
CA GLN A 21 8.32 -1.43 -2.12
C GLN A 21 9.25 -0.81 -3.17
N SER A 22 9.45 -1.52 -4.27
CA SER A 22 10.17 -1.02 -5.45
C SER A 22 11.61 -0.60 -5.15
N ARG A 23 12.33 -1.45 -4.42
CA ARG A 23 13.74 -1.22 -4.12
C ARG A 23 14.59 -1.20 -5.39
N PHE A 24 15.45 -0.18 -5.49
CA PHE A 24 16.34 0.02 -6.64
C PHE A 24 17.81 -0.14 -6.28
N GLY A 25 18.55 -0.85 -7.15
CA GLY A 25 20.01 -0.88 -7.14
C GLY A 25 20.61 -1.53 -5.90
N PRO A 26 21.95 -1.41 -5.73
CA PRO A 26 22.67 -2.04 -4.63
C PRO A 26 22.61 -1.25 -3.33
N GLN A 27 22.07 -0.02 -3.35
CA GLN A 27 22.00 0.81 -2.16
C GLN A 27 20.91 0.33 -1.22
N GLU A 28 21.13 0.56 0.06
CA GLU A 28 20.17 0.26 1.10
C GLU A 28 18.89 1.09 0.91
N TRP A 29 17.74 0.43 1.02
CA TRP A 29 16.43 1.05 0.86
C TRP A 29 15.74 1.17 2.20
N LEU A 30 14.66 1.96 2.24
CA LEU A 30 13.84 2.09 3.45
C LEU A 30 13.26 0.74 3.84
N THR A 31 13.29 0.44 5.13
CA THR A 31 12.75 -0.82 5.69
C THR A 31 11.56 -0.54 6.59
N PRO A 32 10.67 -1.53 6.81
CA PRO A 32 10.73 -2.91 6.29
C PRO A 32 10.33 -2.99 4.83
N TYR A 33 10.87 -3.98 4.12
CA TYR A 33 10.53 -4.24 2.71
C TYR A 33 9.16 -4.90 2.60
N THR A 34 8.36 -4.46 1.65
CA THR A 34 7.00 -4.98 1.46
C THR A 34 7.00 -6.48 1.13
N ASP A 35 7.81 -6.91 0.18
CA ASP A 35 7.87 -8.32 -0.22
C ASP A 35 8.23 -9.25 0.95
N LYS A 36 9.22 -8.88 1.74
CA LYS A 36 9.64 -9.66 2.92
C LYS A 36 8.58 -9.67 4.00
N THR A 37 7.90 -8.55 4.20
CA THR A 37 6.81 -8.44 5.16
C THR A 37 5.65 -9.35 4.77
N LEU A 38 5.26 -9.37 3.49
CA LEU A 38 4.18 -10.23 3.01
C LEU A 38 4.47 -11.71 3.21
N GLU A 39 5.74 -12.11 3.11
CA GLU A 39 6.15 -13.50 3.38
C GLU A 39 6.12 -13.83 4.88
N SER A 40 6.40 -12.86 5.75
CA SER A 40 6.56 -13.08 7.19
C SER A 40 5.25 -12.98 7.97
N LEU A 41 4.30 -12.15 7.55
CA LEU A 41 3.06 -11.91 8.28
C LEU A 41 2.25 -13.18 8.55
N PRO A 42 2.01 -14.07 7.57
CA PRO A 42 1.25 -15.29 7.85
C PRO A 42 1.93 -16.20 8.89
N LYS A 43 3.25 -16.19 8.93
CA LYS A 43 4.03 -16.98 9.91
C LYS A 43 3.87 -16.44 11.32
N LYS A 44 3.47 -15.19 11.46
CA LYS A 44 3.18 -14.54 12.75
C LYS A 44 1.72 -14.64 13.13
N GLY A 45 0.92 -15.36 12.35
CA GLY A 45 -0.50 -15.53 12.62
C GLY A 45 -1.42 -14.53 11.96
N ILE A 46 -0.90 -13.62 11.13
CA ILE A 46 -1.70 -12.65 10.38
C ILE A 46 -2.20 -13.33 9.11
N LYS A 47 -3.48 -13.64 9.06
CA LYS A 47 -4.10 -14.39 7.95
C LYS A 47 -4.91 -13.52 7.00
N ASN A 48 -5.34 -12.35 7.45
CA ASN A 48 -6.16 -11.43 6.68
C ASN A 48 -5.41 -10.11 6.54
N LEU A 49 -5.24 -9.65 5.30
CA LEU A 49 -4.46 -8.45 5.02
C LEU A 49 -5.18 -7.56 4.04
N LEU A 50 -5.20 -6.27 4.37
CA LEU A 50 -5.66 -5.21 3.48
C LEU A 50 -4.47 -4.30 3.20
N VAL A 51 -4.19 -4.04 1.92
CA VAL A 51 -3.07 -3.21 1.50
C VAL A 51 -3.58 -1.92 0.87
N ILE A 52 -2.94 -0.83 1.21
CA ILE A 52 -3.15 0.47 0.56
C ILE A 52 -1.80 1.03 0.14
N CYS A 53 -1.74 1.61 -1.06
CA CYS A 53 -0.53 2.20 -1.64
C CYS A 53 -0.69 3.72 -1.76
N PRO A 54 -0.61 4.48 -0.65
CA PRO A 54 -0.91 5.92 -0.69
C PRO A 54 0.14 6.75 -1.42
N GLY A 55 1.29 6.18 -1.74
CA GLY A 55 2.31 6.85 -2.54
C GLY A 55 1.98 6.95 -4.03
N PHE A 56 0.92 6.28 -4.48
CA PHE A 56 0.50 6.29 -5.89
C PHE A 56 -0.88 6.93 -6.03
N ALA A 57 -0.96 7.97 -6.86
CA ALA A 57 -2.23 8.63 -7.15
C ALA A 57 -3.13 7.78 -8.04
N SER A 58 -2.53 7.01 -8.94
CA SER A 58 -3.25 6.08 -9.80
C SER A 58 -2.59 4.70 -9.79
N ASP A 59 -3.38 3.67 -10.07
CA ASP A 59 -2.87 2.31 -10.16
C ASP A 59 -1.92 2.17 -11.34
N CYS A 60 -0.88 1.38 -11.14
CA CYS A 60 0.22 1.19 -12.08
C CYS A 60 0.79 -0.22 -11.93
N VAL A 61 1.89 -0.52 -12.61
CA VAL A 61 2.56 -1.83 -12.52
C VAL A 61 2.91 -2.15 -11.05
N GLU A 62 3.41 -1.17 -10.31
CA GLU A 62 3.84 -1.35 -8.92
C GLU A 62 2.67 -1.70 -7.99
N THR A 63 1.46 -1.23 -8.27
CA THR A 63 0.29 -1.56 -7.46
C THR A 63 -0.44 -2.80 -7.97
N LEU A 64 -0.68 -2.89 -9.28
CA LEU A 64 -1.49 -3.95 -9.86
C LEU A 64 -0.73 -5.26 -10.03
N GLU A 65 0.51 -5.21 -10.47
CA GLU A 65 1.31 -6.41 -10.68
C GLU A 65 2.13 -6.78 -9.45
N GLU A 66 2.93 -5.85 -8.96
CA GLU A 66 3.86 -6.13 -7.85
C GLU A 66 3.12 -6.43 -6.55
N ILE A 67 2.09 -5.67 -6.21
CA ILE A 67 1.32 -5.88 -4.97
C ILE A 67 0.16 -6.84 -5.19
N ASN A 68 -0.74 -6.55 -6.12
CA ASN A 68 -2.00 -7.30 -6.24
C ASN A 68 -1.85 -8.67 -6.88
N ILE A 69 -0.80 -8.92 -7.65
CA ILE A 69 -0.54 -10.24 -8.23
C ILE A 69 0.59 -10.93 -7.48
N GLN A 70 1.80 -10.40 -7.55
CA GLN A 70 2.98 -11.04 -6.94
C GLN A 70 2.92 -11.04 -5.42
N GLY A 71 2.59 -9.90 -4.81
CA GLY A 71 2.49 -9.77 -3.37
C GLY A 71 1.39 -10.64 -2.78
N LYS A 72 0.22 -10.65 -3.42
CA LYS A 72 -0.90 -11.50 -3.02
C LYS A 72 -0.51 -12.97 -3.08
N GLU A 73 0.14 -13.39 -4.16
CA GLU A 73 0.60 -14.76 -4.31
C GLU A 73 1.58 -15.14 -3.18
N SER A 74 2.55 -14.30 -2.90
CA SER A 74 3.52 -14.54 -1.82
C SER A 74 2.84 -14.64 -0.45
N PHE A 75 1.89 -13.77 -0.17
CA PHE A 75 1.16 -13.80 1.10
C PHE A 75 0.35 -15.08 1.26
N LEU A 76 -0.40 -15.47 0.22
CA LEU A 76 -1.22 -16.70 0.25
C LEU A 76 -0.36 -17.95 0.32
N LYS A 77 0.74 -18.03 -0.41
CA LYS A 77 1.68 -19.15 -0.36
C LYS A 77 2.34 -19.30 1.01
N SER A 78 2.53 -18.19 1.71
CA SER A 78 3.15 -18.20 3.04
C SER A 78 2.16 -18.54 4.16
N GLY A 79 0.90 -18.81 3.82
CA GLY A 79 -0.13 -19.22 4.76
C GLY A 79 -1.23 -18.21 5.03
N GLY A 80 -1.24 -17.08 4.31
CA GLY A 80 -2.32 -16.10 4.39
C GLY A 80 -3.62 -16.67 3.81
N VAL A 81 -4.75 -16.10 4.24
CA VAL A 81 -6.08 -16.55 3.82
C VAL A 81 -6.77 -15.53 2.92
N ASN A 82 -6.80 -14.26 3.34
CA ASN A 82 -7.44 -13.20 2.59
C ASN A 82 -6.47 -12.05 2.37
N PHE A 83 -6.41 -11.58 1.12
CA PHE A 83 -5.59 -10.46 0.71
C PHE A 83 -6.40 -9.57 -0.22
N ASP A 84 -6.54 -8.30 0.14
CA ASP A 84 -7.20 -7.31 -0.70
C ASP A 84 -6.33 -6.07 -0.85
N LEU A 85 -6.32 -5.50 -2.06
CA LEU A 85 -5.68 -4.23 -2.35
C LEU A 85 -6.76 -3.16 -2.52
N ILE A 86 -6.65 -2.09 -1.76
CA ILE A 86 -7.51 -0.91 -1.97
C ILE A 86 -7.03 -0.21 -3.24
N PRO A 87 -7.90 0.00 -4.25
CA PRO A 87 -7.52 0.75 -5.46
C PRO A 87 -7.00 2.13 -5.10
N CYS A 88 -6.02 2.62 -5.87
CA CYS A 88 -5.62 4.01 -5.78
C CYS A 88 -6.78 4.92 -6.14
N LEU A 89 -6.66 6.21 -5.87
CA LEU A 89 -7.78 7.14 -6.08
C LEU A 89 -8.17 7.28 -7.57
N ASN A 90 -7.19 7.08 -8.47
CA ASN A 90 -7.44 7.07 -9.91
C ASN A 90 -8.24 8.32 -10.35
N ASP A 91 -9.33 8.13 -11.07
CA ASP A 91 -10.22 9.19 -11.54
C ASP A 91 -11.45 9.40 -10.66
N ASN A 92 -11.37 8.97 -9.39
CA ASN A 92 -12.44 9.22 -8.42
C ASN A 92 -12.80 10.70 -8.39
N SER A 93 -14.10 11.02 -8.31
CA SER A 93 -14.57 12.40 -8.39
C SER A 93 -13.95 13.33 -7.35
N ASP A 94 -13.75 12.85 -6.12
CA ASP A 94 -13.12 13.64 -5.07
C ASP A 94 -11.65 13.92 -5.39
N HIS A 95 -10.96 12.97 -6.01
CA HIS A 95 -9.58 13.12 -6.45
C HIS A 95 -9.44 14.17 -7.56
N ILE A 96 -10.33 14.11 -8.53
CA ILE A 96 -10.37 15.10 -9.62
C ILE A 96 -10.68 16.50 -9.07
N GLU A 97 -11.61 16.61 -8.12
CA GLU A 97 -11.92 17.87 -7.46
C GLU A 97 -10.71 18.45 -6.72
N LEU A 98 -9.93 17.59 -6.06
CA LEU A 98 -8.69 18.01 -5.41
C LEU A 98 -7.71 18.60 -6.44
N PHE A 99 -7.52 17.93 -7.57
CA PHE A 99 -6.63 18.43 -8.62
C PHE A 99 -7.13 19.77 -9.18
N GLU A 100 -8.43 19.92 -9.39
CA GLU A 100 -9.02 21.19 -9.82
C GLU A 100 -8.69 22.31 -8.85
N LYS A 101 -8.87 22.09 -7.55
CA LYS A 101 -8.55 23.08 -6.52
C LYS A 101 -7.07 23.44 -6.51
N LEU A 102 -6.19 22.45 -6.68
CA LEU A 102 -4.75 22.69 -6.71
C LEU A 102 -4.34 23.50 -7.93
N VAL A 103 -4.86 23.16 -9.11
CA VAL A 103 -4.59 23.88 -10.35
C VAL A 103 -5.07 25.31 -10.25
N ASN A 104 -6.25 25.55 -9.69
CA ASN A 104 -6.84 26.90 -9.57
C ASN A 104 -6.02 27.84 -8.69
N ARG A 105 -5.12 27.32 -7.86
CA ARG A 105 -4.18 28.15 -7.09
C ARG A 105 -3.10 28.81 -7.95
N TYR A 106 -2.91 28.32 -9.16
CA TYR A 106 -1.82 28.72 -10.06
C TYR A 106 -2.29 29.45 -11.32
N ILE A 107 -3.58 29.56 -11.54
CA ILE A 107 -4.13 30.22 -12.75
C ILE A 107 -5.03 31.43 -12.43
#